data_cec958b08fec295db5aeb3c192e90d69
#
_entry.id   cec958b08fec295db5aeb3c192e90d69
#
_cell.length_a   1.000
_cell.length_b   1.000
_cell.length_c   1.000
_cell.angle_alpha   90.00
_cell.angle_beta   90.00
_cell.angle_gamma   90.00
#
_symmetry.space_group_name_H-M   'P 1'
#
loop_
_entity.id
_entity.type
_entity.pdbx_description
1 polymer ?
#
loop_
_entity_poly.entity_id
_entity_poly.type
_entity_poly.pdbx_seq_one_letter_code
_entity_poly.pdbx_strand_id
1 'polypeptide(L)'
;FSHAIDPCGTLYGAYLENGQPKYVQEGRLGYEEYGAAGFQLWGFNTCKASRPQPYELAEIYCVLVPYDSRDPRNTSQHNYVVTESYLLYGLEFGFDKPTDRDNAPRDYSLTWMKNFADRVYQAQENRYTITGVLTARSEHQLDKAPYFVYDTVFSDGYNWNTITDKGQFVPNAAAISLKAALGMWVLWNSPYTDRLLNTIENANEEGKGYYEGLYENGDGPIKEFTANNNGIMLEALLFKKEGKLLAFNTDNPKSKDFAPSLW
;
A
#
# COMPACT_ATOMS: atom_id res chain seq x y z
N PHE A 1 -21.71 -4.42 -3.09
CA PHE A 1 -20.67 -4.94 -2.15
C PHE A 1 -20.78 -6.45 -1.94
N SER A 2 -22.00 -7.03 -1.78
CA SER A 2 -22.18 -8.49 -1.56
C SER A 2 -21.58 -9.39 -2.63
N HIS A 3 -21.37 -8.89 -3.85
CA HIS A 3 -20.72 -9.63 -4.93
C HIS A 3 -19.18 -9.56 -4.91
N ALA A 4 -18.62 -8.65 -4.12
CA ALA A 4 -17.17 -8.48 -4.00
C ALA A 4 -16.54 -9.38 -2.91
N ILE A 5 -17.36 -10.12 -2.16
CA ILE A 5 -16.92 -10.98 -1.06
C ILE A 5 -17.61 -12.33 -1.18
N ASP A 6 -16.84 -13.41 -1.14
CA ASP A 6 -17.40 -14.76 -1.07
C ASP A 6 -17.79 -15.14 0.37
N PRO A 7 -18.57 -16.23 0.58
CA PRO A 7 -18.95 -16.68 1.93
C PRO A 7 -17.76 -17.04 2.83
N CYS A 8 -16.60 -17.29 2.26
CA CYS A 8 -15.36 -17.59 2.98
C CYS A 8 -14.54 -16.35 3.32
N GLY A 9 -14.98 -15.15 2.90
CA GLY A 9 -14.31 -13.90 3.17
C GLY A 9 -13.11 -13.62 2.26
N THR A 10 -13.13 -14.12 1.02
CA THR A 10 -12.20 -13.75 -0.06
C THR A 10 -12.73 -12.51 -0.76
N LEU A 11 -11.86 -11.57 -1.10
CA LEU A 11 -12.26 -10.41 -1.91
C LEU A 11 -12.12 -10.70 -3.40
N TYR A 12 -13.06 -10.13 -4.17
CA TYR A 12 -13.05 -10.18 -5.62
C TYR A 12 -13.15 -8.79 -6.22
N GLY A 13 -12.23 -8.46 -7.12
CA GLY A 13 -12.42 -7.41 -8.09
C GLY A 13 -13.43 -7.84 -9.16
N ALA A 14 -14.06 -6.88 -9.79
CA ALA A 14 -15.03 -7.14 -10.84
C ALA A 14 -14.79 -6.21 -12.03
N TYR A 15 -14.92 -6.76 -13.22
CA TYR A 15 -14.93 -5.98 -14.44
C TYR A 15 -15.97 -6.55 -15.43
N LEU A 16 -16.32 -5.78 -16.44
CA LEU A 16 -17.23 -6.24 -17.48
C LEU A 16 -16.43 -6.85 -18.64
N GLU A 17 -16.71 -8.11 -18.94
CA GLU A 17 -16.20 -8.80 -20.14
C GLU A 17 -17.38 -9.10 -21.07
N ASN A 18 -17.40 -8.50 -22.24
CA ASN A 18 -18.52 -8.61 -23.19
C ASN A 18 -19.88 -8.25 -22.57
N GLY A 19 -19.90 -7.25 -21.68
CA GLY A 19 -21.13 -6.82 -20.98
C GLY A 19 -21.61 -7.71 -19.85
N GLN A 20 -20.85 -8.77 -19.52
CA GLN A 20 -21.12 -9.64 -18.37
C GLN A 20 -20.12 -9.41 -17.25
N PRO A 21 -20.56 -9.42 -15.97
CA PRO A 21 -19.64 -9.32 -14.85
C PRO A 21 -18.68 -10.50 -14.81
N LYS A 22 -17.39 -10.21 -14.72
CA LYS A 22 -16.34 -11.19 -14.48
C LYS A 22 -15.64 -10.87 -13.19
N TYR A 23 -15.60 -11.82 -12.27
CA TYR A 23 -14.96 -11.69 -10.98
C TYR A 23 -13.57 -12.31 -11.04
N VAL A 24 -12.59 -11.57 -10.59
CA VAL A 24 -11.21 -12.03 -10.43
C VAL A 24 -10.83 -11.82 -8.97
N GLN A 25 -9.87 -12.56 -8.46
CA GLN A 25 -9.38 -12.34 -7.12
C GLN A 25 -8.85 -10.91 -7.00
N GLU A 26 -9.27 -10.20 -5.96
CA GLU A 26 -8.85 -8.83 -5.71
C GLU A 26 -7.46 -8.79 -5.09
N GLY A 27 -6.72 -7.79 -5.50
CA GLY A 27 -5.53 -7.35 -4.81
C GLY A 27 -4.32 -8.27 -4.91
N ARG A 28 -3.30 -7.83 -4.26
CA ARG A 28 -2.02 -8.47 -4.04
C ARG A 28 -1.66 -8.30 -2.57
N LEU A 29 -0.63 -8.98 -2.12
CA LEU A 29 -0.16 -8.87 -0.73
C LEU A 29 0.00 -7.39 -0.33
N GLY A 30 -0.63 -7.02 0.77
CA GLY A 30 -0.75 -5.65 1.27
C GLY A 30 -2.06 -4.97 0.87
N TYR A 31 -2.43 -4.99 -0.41
CA TYR A 31 -3.67 -4.35 -0.90
C TYR A 31 -4.92 -5.17 -0.57
N GLU A 32 -4.87 -6.49 -0.69
CA GLU A 32 -6.01 -7.35 -0.36
C GLU A 32 -6.36 -7.23 1.12
N GLU A 33 -5.35 -7.20 1.98
CA GLU A 33 -5.52 -7.05 3.42
C GLU A 33 -6.00 -5.65 3.81
N TYR A 34 -5.50 -4.61 3.13
CA TYR A 34 -5.99 -3.25 3.29
C TYR A 34 -7.47 -3.13 2.88
N GLY A 35 -7.81 -3.64 1.71
CA GLY A 35 -9.21 -3.71 1.25
C GLY A 35 -10.10 -4.47 2.22
N ALA A 36 -9.61 -5.62 2.74
CA ALA A 36 -10.33 -6.43 3.72
C ALA A 36 -10.62 -5.64 5.01
N ALA A 37 -9.68 -4.82 5.49
CA ALA A 37 -9.90 -3.97 6.65
C ALA A 37 -11.02 -2.95 6.40
N GLY A 38 -11.07 -2.33 5.21
CA GLY A 38 -12.17 -1.45 4.81
C GLY A 38 -13.53 -2.15 4.84
N PHE A 39 -13.65 -3.36 4.30
CA PHE A 39 -14.89 -4.14 4.37
C PHE A 39 -15.28 -4.53 5.80
N GLN A 40 -14.32 -4.81 6.66
CA GLN A 40 -14.57 -5.12 8.07
C GLN A 40 -15.21 -3.95 8.83
N LEU A 41 -14.89 -2.69 8.49
CA LEU A 41 -15.55 -1.52 9.07
C LEU A 41 -17.06 -1.54 8.90
N TRP A 42 -17.54 -2.15 7.81
CA TRP A 42 -18.96 -2.30 7.48
C TRP A 42 -19.56 -3.63 7.96
N GLY A 43 -18.82 -4.42 8.74
CA GLY A 43 -19.28 -5.68 9.31
C GLY A 43 -19.24 -6.88 8.38
N PHE A 44 -18.58 -6.78 7.21
CA PHE A 44 -18.42 -7.93 6.33
C PHE A 44 -17.39 -8.92 6.89
N ASN A 45 -17.67 -10.21 6.69
CA ASN A 45 -16.71 -11.25 7.00
C ASN A 45 -15.62 -11.30 5.91
N THR A 46 -14.39 -10.97 6.26
CA THR A 46 -13.24 -11.01 5.37
C THR A 46 -12.15 -11.96 5.88
N CYS A 47 -12.54 -13.04 6.56
CA CYS A 47 -11.63 -13.90 7.32
C CYS A 47 -10.48 -14.50 6.49
N LYS A 48 -10.65 -14.69 5.16
CA LYS A 48 -9.56 -15.13 4.28
C LYS A 48 -8.69 -13.96 3.80
N ALA A 49 -9.32 -12.89 3.32
CA ALA A 49 -8.62 -11.73 2.80
C ALA A 49 -7.85 -10.95 3.89
N SER A 50 -8.27 -11.07 5.15
CA SER A 50 -7.57 -10.45 6.29
C SER A 50 -6.35 -11.21 6.78
N ARG A 51 -6.03 -12.35 6.19
CA ARG A 51 -4.83 -13.13 6.52
C ARG A 51 -3.74 -12.82 5.51
N PRO A 52 -2.45 -13.01 5.86
CA PRO A 52 -1.39 -12.89 4.86
C PRO A 52 -1.70 -13.81 3.69
N GLN A 53 -1.78 -13.24 2.50
CA GLN A 53 -1.87 -14.03 1.28
C GLN A 53 -0.58 -14.84 1.09
N PRO A 54 -0.57 -15.90 0.27
CA PRO A 54 0.65 -16.67 0.04
C PRO A 54 1.80 -15.77 -0.39
N TYR A 55 2.90 -15.79 0.36
CA TYR A 55 4.04 -14.93 0.13
C TYR A 55 5.36 -15.69 0.21
N GLU A 56 6.36 -15.15 -0.44
CA GLU A 56 7.77 -15.49 -0.31
C GLU A 56 8.58 -14.26 0.10
N LEU A 57 9.87 -14.47 0.37
CA LEU A 57 10.76 -13.43 0.85
C LEU A 57 11.89 -13.19 -0.14
N ALA A 58 12.09 -11.94 -0.54
CA ALA A 58 13.25 -11.49 -1.29
C ALA A 58 14.24 -10.78 -0.36
N GLU A 59 15.51 -11.14 -0.42
CA GLU A 59 16.54 -10.43 0.34
C GLU A 59 16.95 -9.15 -0.39
N ILE A 60 16.68 -8.00 0.24
CA ILE A 60 16.93 -6.67 -0.31
C ILE A 60 17.67 -5.83 0.74
N TYR A 61 18.93 -5.49 0.49
CA TYR A 61 19.78 -4.77 1.44
C TYR A 61 19.72 -5.34 2.87
N CYS A 62 19.94 -6.65 2.99
CA CYS A 62 19.89 -7.39 4.25
C CYS A 62 18.52 -7.41 4.96
N VAL A 63 17.45 -7.12 4.25
CA VAL A 63 16.07 -7.23 4.73
C VAL A 63 15.32 -8.27 3.91
N LEU A 64 14.63 -9.19 4.58
CA LEU A 64 13.76 -10.17 3.94
C LEU A 64 12.38 -9.52 3.66
N VAL A 65 12.20 -8.96 2.48
CA VAL A 65 10.98 -8.26 2.05
C VAL A 65 9.97 -9.25 1.53
N PRO A 66 8.73 -9.25 2.07
CA PRO A 66 7.67 -10.14 1.59
C PRO A 66 7.11 -9.67 0.24
N TYR A 67 6.85 -10.61 -0.65
CA TYR A 67 6.16 -10.39 -1.90
C TYR A 67 5.12 -11.48 -2.16
N ASP A 68 4.08 -11.17 -2.92
CA ASP A 68 3.04 -12.11 -3.28
C ASP A 68 3.61 -13.26 -4.13
N SER A 69 3.46 -14.50 -3.66
CA SER A 69 3.99 -15.68 -4.36
C SER A 69 2.97 -16.36 -5.27
N ARG A 70 1.75 -15.82 -5.37
CA ARG A 70 0.73 -16.34 -6.29
C ARG A 70 1.16 -16.09 -7.74
N ASP A 71 0.94 -17.07 -8.61
CA ASP A 71 1.29 -16.96 -10.02
C ASP A 71 0.39 -15.92 -10.73
N PRO A 72 0.95 -14.79 -11.23
CA PRO A 72 0.16 -13.76 -11.90
C PRO A 72 -0.63 -14.26 -13.10
N ARG A 73 -0.16 -15.30 -13.76
CA ARG A 73 -0.85 -15.92 -14.91
C ARG A 73 -2.17 -16.58 -14.52
N ASN A 74 -2.27 -17.05 -13.27
CA ASN A 74 -3.48 -17.71 -12.74
C ASN A 74 -4.42 -16.75 -12.04
N THR A 75 -3.88 -15.73 -11.39
CA THR A 75 -4.64 -14.81 -10.52
C THR A 75 -4.90 -13.46 -11.16
N SER A 76 -4.21 -13.14 -12.27
CA SER A 76 -4.17 -11.79 -12.86
C SER A 76 -3.67 -10.70 -11.88
N GLN A 77 -2.97 -11.12 -10.83
CA GLN A 77 -2.36 -10.25 -9.82
C GLN A 77 -0.85 -10.17 -10.04
N HIS A 78 -0.30 -9.02 -9.75
CA HIS A 78 1.15 -8.80 -9.80
C HIS A 78 1.77 -9.07 -8.42
N ASN A 79 3.06 -9.45 -8.39
CA ASN A 79 3.82 -9.62 -7.16
C ASN A 79 4.55 -8.33 -6.72
N TYR A 80 4.05 -7.17 -7.17
CA TYR A 80 4.69 -5.88 -6.97
C TYR A 80 4.61 -5.42 -5.51
N VAL A 81 5.76 -5.10 -4.95
CA VAL A 81 5.87 -4.57 -3.60
C VAL A 81 6.07 -3.05 -3.68
N VAL A 82 5.05 -2.31 -3.31
CA VAL A 82 5.06 -0.86 -3.17
C VAL A 82 4.75 -0.46 -1.73
N THR A 83 5.01 0.78 -1.37
CA THR A 83 4.82 1.23 0.02
C THR A 83 3.36 1.59 0.33
N GLU A 84 2.56 1.95 -0.67
CA GLU A 84 1.25 2.58 -0.51
C GLU A 84 0.27 1.81 0.37
N SER A 85 0.03 0.53 0.09
CA SER A 85 -0.93 -0.27 0.85
C SER A 85 -0.58 -0.38 2.34
N TYR A 86 0.71 -0.47 2.64
CA TYR A 86 1.22 -0.50 4.00
C TYR A 86 1.08 0.85 4.69
N LEU A 87 1.29 1.96 3.96
CA LEU A 87 1.08 3.31 4.48
C LEU A 87 -0.39 3.52 4.83
N LEU A 88 -1.28 3.27 3.89
CA LEU A 88 -2.73 3.42 4.08
C LEU A 88 -3.22 2.58 5.27
N TYR A 89 -2.78 1.33 5.36
CA TYR A 89 -3.12 0.50 6.52
C TYR A 89 -2.62 1.11 7.84
N GLY A 90 -1.41 1.66 7.85
CA GLY A 90 -0.84 2.33 9.02
C GLY A 90 -1.57 3.61 9.41
N LEU A 91 -1.84 4.48 8.43
CA LEU A 91 -2.50 5.77 8.63
C LEU A 91 -3.96 5.60 9.07
N GLU A 92 -4.68 4.75 8.38
CA GLU A 92 -6.11 4.58 8.62
C GLU A 92 -6.38 3.68 9.84
N PHE A 93 -5.71 2.53 9.96
CA PHE A 93 -6.02 1.53 10.98
C PHE A 93 -4.98 1.44 12.10
N GLY A 94 -3.84 2.15 12.01
CA GLY A 94 -2.79 2.14 13.03
C GLY A 94 -2.08 0.79 13.17
N PHE A 95 -2.18 -0.08 12.17
CA PHE A 95 -1.81 -1.49 12.26
C PHE A 95 -2.54 -2.25 13.38
N ASP A 96 -3.60 -1.68 13.93
CA ASP A 96 -4.42 -2.27 14.98
C ASP A 96 -5.61 -3.02 14.38
N LYS A 97 -5.89 -4.21 14.91
CA LYS A 97 -7.18 -4.88 14.71
C LYS A 97 -8.02 -4.85 15.98
N PRO A 98 -9.35 -4.89 15.86
CA PRO A 98 -10.26 -4.89 17.00
C PRO A 98 -10.00 -6.04 17.98
N THR A 99 -9.58 -7.20 17.46
CA THR A 99 -9.30 -8.42 18.22
C THR A 99 -8.13 -8.32 19.19
N ASP A 100 -7.32 -7.24 19.15
CA ASP A 100 -6.16 -7.10 20.03
C ASP A 100 -6.43 -6.46 21.37
N ARG A 101 -7.61 -5.87 21.54
CA ARG A 101 -7.95 -5.17 22.78
C ARG A 101 -8.43 -6.12 23.88
N ASP A 102 -8.82 -7.34 23.55
CA ASP A 102 -9.50 -8.26 24.46
C ASP A 102 -8.69 -9.51 24.84
N ASN A 103 -7.45 -9.38 25.29
CA ASN A 103 -6.68 -10.49 25.91
C ASN A 103 -6.76 -11.86 25.21
N ALA A 104 -7.16 -11.89 23.94
CA ALA A 104 -7.13 -13.11 23.16
C ALA A 104 -5.68 -13.56 22.95
N PRO A 105 -5.39 -14.87 22.95
CA PRO A 105 -4.06 -15.35 22.72
C PRO A 105 -3.56 -14.78 21.40
N ARG A 106 -2.41 -14.12 21.46
CA ARG A 106 -1.72 -13.37 20.42
C ARG A 106 -2.08 -13.84 19.02
N ASP A 107 -3.09 -13.21 18.40
CA ASP A 107 -3.31 -13.40 16.99
C ASP A 107 -2.15 -12.77 16.24
N TYR A 108 -1.29 -13.61 15.67
CA TYR A 108 -0.13 -13.18 14.87
C TYR A 108 -0.51 -12.26 13.69
N SER A 109 -1.79 -12.11 13.41
CA SER A 109 -2.29 -11.33 12.28
C SER A 109 -1.97 -9.85 12.35
N LEU A 110 -1.81 -9.25 13.53
CA LEU A 110 -1.49 -7.84 13.68
C LEU A 110 -0.02 -7.52 13.61
N THR A 111 0.77 -8.40 14.18
CA THR A 111 2.22 -8.27 14.11
C THR A 111 2.75 -8.49 12.70
N TRP A 112 2.04 -9.23 11.84
CA TRP A 112 2.56 -9.52 10.52
C TRP A 112 2.43 -8.32 9.55
N MET A 113 1.28 -7.62 9.49
CA MET A 113 1.11 -6.49 8.57
C MET A 113 2.08 -5.35 8.91
N LYS A 114 2.20 -5.01 10.20
CA LYS A 114 3.22 -4.06 10.65
C LYS A 114 4.64 -4.55 10.36
N ASN A 115 4.92 -5.83 10.62
CA ASN A 115 6.23 -6.41 10.34
C ASN A 115 6.57 -6.35 8.83
N PHE A 116 5.60 -6.56 7.96
CA PHE A 116 5.79 -6.43 6.52
C PHE A 116 6.02 -4.98 6.11
N ALA A 117 5.23 -4.06 6.65
CA ALA A 117 5.43 -2.63 6.47
C ALA A 117 6.82 -2.17 6.93
N ASP A 118 7.26 -2.62 8.11
CA ASP A 118 8.59 -2.31 8.66
C ASP A 118 9.71 -2.82 7.74
N ARG A 119 9.57 -4.00 7.13
CA ARG A 119 10.56 -4.55 6.20
C ARG A 119 10.61 -3.78 4.87
N VAL A 120 9.45 -3.40 4.33
CA VAL A 120 9.39 -2.57 3.12
C VAL A 120 10.03 -1.19 3.37
N TYR A 121 9.76 -0.60 4.52
CA TYR A 121 10.40 0.62 4.97
C TYR A 121 11.92 0.44 5.15
N GLN A 122 12.33 -0.56 5.92
CA GLN A 122 13.75 -0.78 6.26
C GLN A 122 14.62 -1.05 5.04
N ALA A 123 14.10 -1.75 4.03
CA ALA A 123 14.83 -1.98 2.78
C ALA A 123 15.14 -0.66 2.06
N GLN A 124 14.23 0.31 2.11
CA GLN A 124 14.43 1.64 1.51
C GLN A 124 15.43 2.49 2.32
N GLU A 125 15.34 2.48 3.64
CA GLU A 125 16.30 3.14 4.52
C GLU A 125 17.71 2.55 4.36
N ASN A 126 17.83 1.21 4.28
CA ASN A 126 19.10 0.54 4.05
C ASN A 126 19.70 0.86 2.67
N ARG A 127 18.86 0.92 1.62
CA ARG A 127 19.30 1.37 0.30
C ARG A 127 19.94 2.76 0.38
N TYR A 128 19.25 3.70 1.01
CA TYR A 128 19.79 5.04 1.20
C TYR A 128 21.12 5.01 1.99
N THR A 129 21.16 4.29 3.09
CA THR A 129 22.36 4.22 3.95
C THR A 129 23.56 3.64 3.21
N ILE A 130 23.36 2.62 2.37
CA ILE A 130 24.42 1.91 1.68
C ILE A 130 24.85 2.62 0.38
N THR A 131 23.89 3.18 -0.35
CA THR A 131 24.14 3.72 -1.71
C THR A 131 24.11 5.24 -1.79
N GLY A 132 23.56 5.93 -0.79
CA GLY A 132 23.29 7.37 -0.84
C GLY A 132 22.08 7.76 -1.72
N VAL A 133 21.43 6.79 -2.38
CA VAL A 133 20.24 7.04 -3.21
C VAL A 133 19.02 7.18 -2.32
N LEU A 134 18.52 8.40 -2.20
CA LEU A 134 17.28 8.64 -1.46
C LEU A 134 16.10 8.06 -2.24
N THR A 135 15.24 7.31 -1.57
CA THR A 135 14.17 6.55 -2.21
C THR A 135 12.89 6.56 -1.38
N ALA A 136 11.74 6.59 -2.06
CA ALA A 136 10.41 6.38 -1.48
C ALA A 136 9.50 5.78 -2.55
N ARG A 137 9.51 4.45 -2.63
CA ARG A 137 8.91 3.70 -3.74
C ARG A 137 7.41 3.51 -3.56
N SER A 138 6.65 3.95 -4.58
CA SER A 138 5.21 3.71 -4.69
C SER A 138 4.79 3.78 -6.15
N GLU A 139 3.59 3.33 -6.46
CA GLU A 139 3.00 3.58 -7.77
C GLU A 139 2.67 5.06 -7.92
N HIS A 140 2.86 5.62 -9.12
CA HIS A 140 2.62 7.04 -9.38
C HIS A 140 2.34 7.36 -10.85
N GLN A 141 1.68 8.49 -11.06
CA GLN A 141 1.50 9.08 -12.39
C GLN A 141 2.79 9.76 -12.85
N LEU A 142 2.93 9.91 -14.17
CA LEU A 142 4.04 10.61 -14.81
C LEU A 142 3.52 11.73 -15.70
N ASP A 143 4.26 12.82 -15.78
CA ASP A 143 4.03 13.94 -16.67
C ASP A 143 4.37 13.66 -18.16
N LYS A 144 4.86 12.46 -18.44
CA LYS A 144 5.23 11.95 -19.77
C LYS A 144 4.95 10.46 -19.91
N ALA A 145 4.91 9.96 -21.13
CA ALA A 145 4.75 8.52 -21.36
C ALA A 145 5.80 7.70 -20.59
N PRO A 146 5.39 6.58 -19.98
CA PRO A 146 4.12 5.84 -20.13
C PRO A 146 2.95 6.34 -19.26
N TYR A 147 3.01 7.50 -18.63
CA TYR A 147 2.02 8.18 -17.79
C TYR A 147 1.67 7.52 -16.47
N PHE A 148 2.02 6.27 -16.26
CA PHE A 148 1.87 5.57 -14.99
C PHE A 148 2.89 4.46 -14.86
N VAL A 149 3.42 4.29 -13.66
CA VAL A 149 4.34 3.20 -13.32
C VAL A 149 4.07 2.64 -11.94
N TYR A 150 4.40 1.37 -11.79
CA TYR A 150 4.65 0.75 -10.50
C TYR A 150 6.13 0.90 -10.18
N ASP A 151 6.45 1.82 -9.27
CA ASP A 151 7.81 2.04 -8.82
C ASP A 151 8.03 1.19 -7.56
N THR A 152 8.58 -0.01 -7.76
CA THR A 152 8.54 -1.09 -6.77
C THR A 152 9.84 -1.23 -5.99
N VAL A 153 9.71 -1.71 -4.75
CA VAL A 153 10.84 -2.23 -3.98
C VAL A 153 11.28 -3.59 -4.53
N PHE A 154 10.29 -4.40 -4.98
CA PHE A 154 10.51 -5.68 -5.63
C PHE A 154 9.36 -5.97 -6.60
N SER A 155 9.68 -6.50 -7.77
CA SER A 155 8.70 -7.08 -8.69
C SER A 155 9.38 -8.05 -9.68
N ASP A 156 8.67 -9.13 -10.04
CA ASP A 156 9.06 -10.07 -11.08
C ASP A 156 10.48 -10.65 -10.96
N GLY A 157 10.96 -10.81 -9.72
CA GLY A 157 12.31 -11.32 -9.43
C GLY A 157 13.40 -10.24 -9.36
N TYR A 158 13.05 -8.97 -9.51
CA TYR A 158 14.01 -7.85 -9.53
C TYR A 158 13.76 -6.86 -8.41
N ASN A 159 14.84 -6.47 -7.74
CA ASN A 159 14.82 -5.37 -6.77
C ASN A 159 14.80 -4.02 -7.48
N TRP A 160 14.08 -3.04 -6.93
CA TRP A 160 14.02 -1.66 -7.43
C TRP A 160 13.57 -1.57 -8.89
N ASN A 161 12.62 -2.40 -9.24
CA ASN A 161 12.09 -2.48 -10.59
C ASN A 161 10.98 -1.43 -10.78
N THR A 162 11.22 -0.45 -11.67
CA THR A 162 10.21 0.53 -12.09
C THR A 162 9.61 0.03 -13.39
N ILE A 163 8.32 -0.29 -13.37
CA ILE A 163 7.68 -1.04 -14.46
C ILE A 163 6.27 -0.52 -14.76
N THR A 164 5.87 -0.62 -16.01
CA THR A 164 4.53 -0.26 -16.47
C THR A 164 3.52 -1.36 -16.10
N ASP A 165 2.24 -1.07 -16.27
CA ASP A 165 1.12 -2.04 -16.21
C ASP A 165 1.28 -3.22 -17.18
N LYS A 166 2.09 -3.04 -18.23
CA LYS A 166 2.41 -4.07 -19.24
C LYS A 166 3.72 -4.82 -18.97
N GLY A 167 4.34 -4.60 -17.81
CA GLY A 167 5.59 -5.25 -17.45
C GLY A 167 6.83 -4.69 -18.17
N GLN A 168 6.75 -3.51 -18.79
CA GLN A 168 7.90 -2.89 -19.44
C GLN A 168 8.76 -2.16 -18.41
N PHE A 169 10.04 -2.50 -18.34
CA PHE A 169 11.02 -1.85 -17.47
C PHE A 169 11.34 -0.41 -17.94
N VAL A 170 11.19 0.55 -17.05
CA VAL A 170 11.37 2.00 -17.31
C VAL A 170 12.15 2.67 -16.18
N PRO A 171 13.43 2.34 -15.98
CA PRO A 171 14.20 2.74 -14.80
C PRO A 171 14.35 4.26 -14.64
N ASN A 172 14.27 5.02 -15.73
CA ASN A 172 14.36 6.48 -15.68
C ASN A 172 13.11 7.15 -15.10
N ALA A 173 12.04 6.37 -14.88
CA ALA A 173 10.81 6.83 -14.23
C ALA A 173 10.83 6.59 -12.71
N ALA A 174 11.90 6.02 -12.17
CA ALA A 174 12.06 5.84 -10.72
C ALA A 174 12.04 7.18 -10.00
N ALA A 175 11.30 7.25 -8.88
CA ALA A 175 11.07 8.50 -8.18
C ALA A 175 11.01 8.35 -6.65
N ILE A 176 11.22 9.47 -5.98
CA ILE A 176 10.77 9.69 -4.61
C ILE A 176 9.31 10.09 -4.69
N SER A 177 8.40 9.15 -4.45
CA SER A 177 6.96 9.43 -4.37
C SER A 177 6.65 10.29 -3.16
N LEU A 178 5.93 11.42 -3.35
CA LEU A 178 5.67 12.33 -2.26
C LEU A 178 4.74 11.73 -1.19
N LYS A 179 3.70 11.02 -1.60
CA LYS A 179 2.81 10.29 -0.67
C LYS A 179 3.57 9.26 0.15
N ALA A 180 4.49 8.51 -0.49
CA ALA A 180 5.30 7.52 0.22
C ALA A 180 6.29 8.18 1.18
N ALA A 181 6.97 9.24 0.76
CA ALA A 181 7.93 9.96 1.59
C ALA A 181 7.26 10.57 2.84
N LEU A 182 6.14 11.26 2.67
CA LEU A 182 5.39 11.86 3.78
C LEU A 182 4.77 10.79 4.69
N GLY A 183 4.17 9.74 4.10
CA GLY A 183 3.61 8.63 4.85
C GLY A 183 4.67 7.92 5.70
N MET A 184 5.86 7.65 5.15
CA MET A 184 6.96 7.09 5.92
C MET A 184 7.42 8.03 7.03
N TRP A 185 7.48 9.33 6.80
CA TRP A 185 7.88 10.28 7.83
C TRP A 185 6.92 10.30 9.03
N VAL A 186 5.62 10.15 8.81
CA VAL A 186 4.65 10.16 9.91
C VAL A 186 4.57 8.83 10.66
N LEU A 187 4.86 7.70 9.99
CA LEU A 187 4.78 6.36 10.59
C LEU A 187 6.09 5.88 11.21
N TRP A 188 7.24 6.28 10.65
CA TRP A 188 8.58 5.91 11.11
C TRP A 188 9.44 7.15 11.36
N ASN A 189 9.68 7.48 12.59
CA ASN A 189 10.44 8.66 12.95
C ASN A 189 11.96 8.36 12.96
N SER A 190 12.66 8.71 11.87
CA SER A 190 14.10 8.45 11.70
C SER A 190 14.81 9.59 10.95
N PRO A 191 16.14 9.70 11.04
CA PRO A 191 16.91 10.67 10.24
C PRO A 191 16.73 10.49 8.72
N TYR A 192 16.45 9.28 8.26
CA TYR A 192 16.14 9.00 6.85
C TYR A 192 14.81 9.64 6.45
N THR A 193 13.76 9.46 7.24
CA THR A 193 12.44 10.03 6.94
C THR A 193 12.43 11.55 7.08
N ASP A 194 13.21 12.14 8.01
CA ASP A 194 13.40 13.58 8.07
C ASP A 194 14.07 14.13 6.81
N ARG A 195 15.04 13.40 6.26
CA ARG A 195 15.65 13.79 4.98
C ARG A 195 14.66 13.68 3.82
N LEU A 196 13.79 12.67 3.79
CA LEU A 196 12.71 12.59 2.82
C LEU A 196 11.81 13.81 2.90
N LEU A 197 11.33 14.16 4.09
CA LEU A 197 10.48 15.34 4.30
C LEU A 197 11.16 16.62 3.78
N ASN A 198 12.39 16.88 4.20
CA ASN A 198 13.15 18.07 3.76
C ASN A 198 13.35 18.13 2.24
N THR A 199 13.37 16.96 1.57
CA THR A 199 13.54 16.89 0.12
C THR A 199 12.23 17.22 -0.60
N ILE A 200 11.07 16.82 -0.06
CA ILE A 200 9.78 16.95 -0.74
C ILE A 200 8.98 18.20 -0.33
N GLU A 201 9.31 18.88 0.77
CA GLU A 201 8.48 19.93 1.37
C GLU A 201 8.13 21.08 0.41
N ASN A 202 9.00 21.37 -0.54
CA ASN A 202 8.82 22.43 -1.54
C ASN A 202 8.40 21.90 -2.92
N ALA A 203 8.09 20.61 -3.04
CA ALA A 203 7.69 19.99 -4.30
C ALA A 203 6.20 20.18 -4.60
N ASN A 204 5.77 21.46 -4.71
CA ASN A 204 4.38 21.84 -4.90
C ASN A 204 4.27 23.03 -5.87
N GLU A 205 3.04 23.31 -6.29
CA GLU A 205 2.68 24.51 -7.04
C GLU A 205 1.51 25.21 -6.34
N GLU A 206 1.65 26.50 -6.09
CA GLU A 206 0.65 27.29 -5.39
C GLU A 206 -0.71 27.22 -6.13
N GLY A 207 -1.76 26.92 -5.37
CA GLY A 207 -3.12 26.78 -5.90
C GLY A 207 -3.43 25.43 -6.56
N LYS A 208 -2.45 24.53 -6.71
CA LYS A 208 -2.66 23.21 -7.31
C LYS A 208 -2.39 22.04 -6.36
N GLY A 209 -1.43 22.17 -5.44
CA GLY A 209 -1.05 21.13 -4.52
C GLY A 209 0.36 20.58 -4.76
N TYR A 210 0.60 19.39 -4.26
CA TYR A 210 1.90 18.71 -4.35
C TYR A 210 2.00 17.87 -5.62
N TYR A 211 3.21 17.84 -6.21
CA TYR A 211 3.57 16.99 -7.33
C TYR A 211 3.54 15.50 -6.94
N GLU A 212 3.49 14.61 -7.93
CA GLU A 212 3.52 13.15 -7.71
C GLU A 212 4.84 12.66 -7.09
N GLY A 213 5.96 13.23 -7.51
CA GLY A 213 7.26 12.79 -7.06
C GLY A 213 8.40 13.67 -7.53
N LEU A 214 9.61 13.24 -7.17
CA LEU A 214 10.87 13.78 -7.68
C LEU A 214 11.64 12.63 -8.32
N TYR A 215 12.06 12.77 -9.58
CA TYR A 215 12.83 11.73 -10.26
C TYR A 215 14.14 11.41 -9.50
N GLU A 216 14.41 10.13 -9.24
CA GLU A 216 15.66 9.69 -8.55
C GLU A 216 16.94 10.06 -9.32
N ASN A 217 16.85 10.19 -10.64
CA ASN A 217 17.96 10.56 -11.50
C ASN A 217 18.32 12.06 -11.49
N GLY A 218 17.55 12.88 -10.77
CA GLY A 218 17.78 14.31 -10.66
C GLY A 218 17.09 15.17 -11.75
N ASP A 219 16.24 14.61 -12.58
CA ASP A 219 15.48 15.34 -13.64
C ASP A 219 14.45 16.33 -13.08
N GLY A 220 14.32 16.41 -11.74
CA GLY A 220 13.41 17.33 -11.06
C GLY A 220 12.05 16.72 -10.73
N PRO A 221 11.01 17.56 -10.56
CA PRO A 221 9.70 17.10 -10.14
C PRO A 221 8.91 16.47 -11.29
N ILE A 222 8.11 15.45 -10.95
CA ILE A 222 7.05 14.89 -11.79
C ILE A 222 5.85 15.81 -11.65
N LYS A 223 5.62 16.70 -12.64
CA LYS A 223 4.64 17.77 -12.57
C LYS A 223 3.21 17.31 -12.87
N GLU A 224 2.82 16.20 -12.25
CA GLU A 224 1.44 15.72 -12.21
C GLU A 224 0.81 15.99 -10.84
N PHE A 225 -0.51 16.16 -10.82
CA PHE A 225 -1.31 16.40 -9.62
C PHE A 225 -2.47 15.45 -9.60
N THR A 226 -2.47 14.51 -8.66
CA THR A 226 -3.56 13.56 -8.52
C THR A 226 -4.27 13.68 -7.19
N ALA A 227 -5.54 13.30 -7.18
CA ALA A 227 -6.30 13.18 -5.95
C ALA A 227 -5.75 12.08 -5.04
N ASN A 228 -5.22 10.99 -5.62
CA ASN A 228 -4.60 9.91 -4.86
C ASN A 228 -3.39 10.43 -4.07
N ASN A 229 -2.40 11.01 -4.76
CA ASN A 229 -1.19 11.51 -4.09
C ASN A 229 -1.53 12.56 -3.02
N ASN A 230 -2.27 13.59 -3.38
CA ASN A 230 -2.60 14.69 -2.47
C ASN A 230 -3.55 14.23 -1.34
N GLY A 231 -4.46 13.29 -1.61
CA GLY A 231 -5.32 12.68 -0.61
C GLY A 231 -4.53 11.94 0.47
N ILE A 232 -3.63 11.04 0.07
CA ILE A 232 -2.78 10.29 1.00
C ILE A 232 -1.85 11.23 1.79
N MET A 233 -1.35 12.30 1.17
CA MET A 233 -0.56 13.31 1.90
C MET A 233 -1.39 14.03 2.97
N LEU A 234 -2.65 14.38 2.67
CA LEU A 234 -3.56 14.97 3.66
C LEU A 234 -3.91 13.99 4.79
N GLU A 235 -4.11 12.72 4.49
CA GLU A 235 -4.30 11.66 5.48
C GLU A 235 -3.07 11.51 6.38
N ALA A 236 -1.87 11.53 5.82
CA ALA A 236 -0.63 11.48 6.59
C ALA A 236 -0.51 12.67 7.56
N LEU A 237 -0.81 13.88 7.10
CA LEU A 237 -0.81 15.08 7.96
C LEU A 237 -1.89 15.01 9.05
N LEU A 238 -3.08 14.51 8.70
CA LEU A 238 -4.16 14.31 9.67
C LEU A 238 -3.77 13.26 10.70
N PHE A 239 -3.18 12.13 10.28
CA PHE A 239 -2.64 11.12 11.20
C PHE A 239 -1.61 11.71 12.16
N LYS A 240 -0.70 12.56 11.68
CA LYS A 240 0.31 13.22 12.52
C LYS A 240 -0.31 14.06 13.62
N LYS A 241 -1.49 14.65 13.34
CA LYS A 241 -2.22 15.52 14.27
C LYS A 241 -3.15 14.75 15.22
N GLU A 242 -3.90 13.78 14.70
CA GLU A 242 -5.03 13.15 15.40
C GLU A 242 -4.77 11.65 15.72
N GLY A 243 -3.69 11.05 15.18
CA GLY A 243 -3.46 9.61 15.23
C GLY A 243 -4.25 8.86 14.15
N LYS A 244 -4.42 7.54 14.30
CA LYS A 244 -5.09 6.70 13.30
C LYS A 244 -6.49 7.21 12.96
N LEU A 245 -6.83 7.20 11.67
CA LEU A 245 -8.02 7.87 11.15
C LEU A 245 -9.30 7.06 11.35
N LEU A 246 -9.21 5.73 11.32
CA LEU A 246 -10.35 4.84 11.40
C LEU A 246 -10.25 3.95 12.65
N ALA A 247 -11.38 3.73 13.29
CA ALA A 247 -11.51 2.81 14.41
C ALA A 247 -12.57 1.77 14.08
N PHE A 248 -12.24 0.50 14.27
CA PHE A 248 -13.25 -0.54 14.26
C PHE A 248 -14.18 -0.35 15.46
N ASN A 249 -15.45 -0.14 15.20
CA ASN A 249 -16.43 0.02 16.28
C ASN A 249 -16.84 -1.36 16.79
N THR A 250 -16.20 -1.83 17.86
CA THR A 250 -16.50 -3.09 18.51
C THR A 250 -17.85 -3.07 19.26
N ASP A 251 -18.40 -1.87 19.53
CA ASP A 251 -19.62 -1.68 20.31
C ASP A 251 -20.87 -1.45 19.46
N ASN A 252 -20.76 -1.52 18.13
CA ASN A 252 -21.92 -1.38 17.26
C ASN A 252 -22.66 -2.71 17.15
N PRO A 253 -23.81 -2.88 17.82
CA PRO A 253 -24.60 -4.12 17.76
C PRO A 253 -25.06 -4.45 16.33
N LYS A 254 -25.10 -3.46 15.41
CA LYS A 254 -25.42 -3.69 13.99
C LYS A 254 -24.33 -4.42 13.22
N SER A 255 -23.10 -4.47 13.72
CA SER A 255 -22.05 -5.31 13.11
C SER A 255 -22.31 -6.82 13.33
N LYS A 256 -23.21 -7.18 14.27
CA LYS A 256 -23.63 -8.56 14.51
C LYS A 256 -24.83 -9.01 13.66
N ASP A 257 -25.57 -8.05 13.11
CA ASP A 257 -26.82 -8.33 12.37
C ASP A 257 -26.61 -8.47 10.85
N PHE A 258 -25.42 -8.22 10.35
CA PHE A 258 -25.04 -8.50 8.97
C PHE A 258 -24.39 -9.89 8.79
N ALA A 259 -24.85 -10.88 9.52
CA ALA A 259 -24.72 -12.24 9.03
C ALA A 259 -25.57 -12.31 7.74
N PRO A 260 -25.01 -12.65 6.57
CA PRO A 260 -25.82 -12.79 5.38
C PRO A 260 -26.88 -13.86 5.70
N SER A 261 -28.13 -13.44 5.76
CA SER A 261 -29.23 -14.38 5.64
C SER A 261 -29.00 -15.10 4.32
N LEU A 262 -28.74 -16.39 4.40
CA LEU A 262 -28.62 -17.30 3.28
C LEU A 262 -29.78 -17.06 2.30
N TRP A 263 -29.43 -16.60 1.11
CA TRP A 263 -30.24 -16.74 -0.11
C TRP A 263 -29.45 -17.51 -1.15
#